data_ab372356c3ec8ad09512fa302d072192
#
_entry.id   ab372356c3ec8ad09512fa302d072192
#
_cell.length_a   1.000
_cell.length_b   1.000
_cell.length_c   1.000
_cell.angle_alpha   90.00
_cell.angle_beta   90.00
_cell.angle_gamma   90.00
#
_symmetry.space_group_name_H-M   'P 1'
#
loop_
_entity.id
_entity.type
_entity.pdbx_description
1 polymer ?
#
loop_
_entity_poly.entity_id
_entity_poly.type
_entity_poly.pdbx_seq_one_letter_code
_entity_poly.pdbx_strand_id
1 'polypeptide(L)'
;MGESLSTWTPSCNGSVRVELSGQRTTSDSGALLLREALDNSGVIEALEDNLVDRRHPLRILHSLASQLRTLVLQRAMGWIDLSDTDTLRRDPLWQLACSDARGTTPLAQDRPSQATLSRLLSCLGRNDNIDAVHEGLLRLVVWRLTSLQNGERPKQLTLDIDG
;
A
#
# COMPACT_ATOMS: atom_id res chain seq x y z
N MET A 1 14.93 -15.86 -26.10
CA MET A 1 13.47 -16.03 -26.23
C MET A 1 12.89 -15.59 -24.89
N GLY A 2 12.27 -14.40 -24.82
CA GLY A 2 11.63 -13.96 -23.58
C GLY A 2 10.29 -14.67 -23.41
N GLU A 3 10.05 -15.25 -22.26
CA GLU A 3 8.73 -15.78 -21.90
C GLU A 3 7.72 -14.62 -21.97
N SER A 4 6.67 -14.81 -22.76
CA SER A 4 5.53 -13.89 -22.75
C SER A 4 4.78 -14.14 -21.43
N LEU A 5 4.94 -13.23 -20.47
CA LEU A 5 4.14 -13.27 -19.27
C LEU A 5 2.66 -13.10 -19.64
N SER A 6 1.83 -14.02 -19.11
CA SER A 6 0.39 -14.01 -19.36
C SER A 6 -0.25 -12.73 -18.83
N THR A 7 -1.30 -12.30 -19.49
CA THR A 7 -2.17 -11.23 -19.00
C THR A 7 -2.67 -11.54 -17.58
N TRP A 8 -2.64 -10.53 -16.74
CA TRP A 8 -3.00 -10.66 -15.33
C TRP A 8 -4.02 -9.59 -14.91
N THR A 9 -4.92 -9.94 -14.01
CA THR A 9 -5.92 -9.04 -13.44
C THR A 9 -5.67 -8.92 -11.93
N PRO A 10 -5.45 -7.69 -11.41
CA PRO A 10 -5.23 -7.48 -9.98
C PRO A 10 -6.43 -7.88 -9.14
N SER A 11 -6.20 -8.50 -7.98
CA SER A 11 -7.27 -8.86 -7.05
C SER A 11 -8.05 -7.64 -6.53
N CYS A 12 -7.37 -6.51 -6.39
CA CYS A 12 -7.96 -5.26 -5.92
C CYS A 12 -8.97 -4.65 -6.90
N ASN A 13 -8.87 -4.93 -8.21
CA ASN A 13 -9.78 -4.35 -9.21
C ASN A 13 -9.90 -5.23 -10.45
N GLY A 14 -10.97 -6.04 -10.53
CA GLY A 14 -11.24 -6.94 -11.63
C GLY A 14 -11.55 -6.28 -13.00
N SER A 15 -11.68 -4.96 -13.05
CA SER A 15 -11.85 -4.20 -14.30
C SER A 15 -10.51 -3.77 -14.92
N VAL A 16 -9.40 -4.00 -14.21
CA VAL A 16 -8.05 -3.69 -14.69
C VAL A 16 -7.42 -4.94 -15.28
N ARG A 17 -6.81 -4.78 -16.44
CA ARG A 17 -6.03 -5.81 -17.12
C ARG A 17 -4.59 -5.33 -17.25
N VAL A 18 -3.66 -6.12 -16.76
CA VAL A 18 -2.23 -5.85 -16.84
C VAL A 18 -1.62 -6.73 -17.94
N GLU A 19 -0.99 -6.09 -18.91
CA GLU A 19 -0.29 -6.77 -19.99
C GLU A 19 1.17 -6.29 -19.99
N LEU A 20 2.10 -7.23 -20.07
CA LEU A 20 3.51 -6.90 -20.26
C LEU A 20 3.78 -6.73 -21.74
N SER A 21 4.16 -5.51 -22.12
CA SER A 21 4.51 -5.16 -23.49
C SER A 21 6.02 -4.96 -23.59
N GLY A 22 6.62 -5.45 -24.67
CA GLY A 22 8.03 -5.15 -24.99
C GLY A 22 8.29 -3.71 -25.45
N GLN A 23 7.25 -2.88 -25.50
CA GLN A 23 7.40 -1.45 -25.81
C GLN A 23 7.97 -0.70 -24.60
N ARG A 24 8.87 0.24 -24.87
CA ARG A 24 9.37 1.14 -23.83
C ARG A 24 8.26 2.14 -23.48
N THR A 25 7.63 1.95 -22.34
CA THR A 25 6.68 2.90 -21.78
C THR A 25 7.29 3.50 -20.51
N THR A 26 6.98 4.76 -20.26
CA THR A 26 7.45 5.50 -19.07
C THR A 26 6.43 5.46 -17.92
N SER A 27 5.40 4.62 -18.00
CA SER A 27 4.37 4.56 -16.97
C SER A 27 4.84 3.74 -15.77
N ASP A 28 4.42 4.16 -14.58
CA ASP A 28 4.67 3.48 -13.29
C ASP A 28 3.86 2.19 -13.13
N SER A 29 3.71 1.40 -14.20
CA SER A 29 2.88 0.18 -14.21
C SER A 29 3.25 -0.82 -13.12
N GLY A 30 4.49 -0.79 -12.63
CA GLY A 30 4.92 -1.54 -11.46
C GLY A 30 4.13 -1.26 -10.19
N ALA A 31 3.47 -0.10 -10.08
CA ALA A 31 2.65 0.23 -8.93
C ALA A 31 1.46 -0.74 -8.73
N LEU A 32 0.88 -1.30 -9.81
CA LEU A 32 -0.17 -2.32 -9.70
C LEU A 32 0.35 -3.66 -9.19
N LEU A 33 1.56 -4.06 -9.60
CA LEU A 33 2.20 -5.27 -9.08
C LEU A 33 2.54 -5.12 -7.59
N LEU A 34 3.08 -3.96 -7.22
CA LEU A 34 3.37 -3.66 -5.81
C LEU A 34 2.08 -3.54 -4.99
N ARG A 35 1.00 -3.01 -5.56
CA ARG A 35 -0.31 -2.99 -4.92
C ARG A 35 -0.80 -4.40 -4.59
N GLU A 36 -0.71 -5.33 -5.54
CA GLU A 36 -1.09 -6.73 -5.31
C GLU A 36 -0.23 -7.38 -4.22
N ALA A 37 1.09 -7.16 -4.26
CA ALA A 37 1.99 -7.65 -3.22
C ALA A 37 1.67 -7.03 -1.84
N LEU A 38 1.36 -5.75 -1.80
CA LEU A 38 0.99 -5.03 -0.57
C LEU A 38 -0.32 -5.56 0.02
N ASP A 39 -1.36 -5.74 -0.81
CA ASP A 39 -2.65 -6.29 -0.36
C ASP A 39 -2.47 -7.75 0.14
N ASN A 40 -1.72 -8.58 -0.60
CA ASN A 40 -1.42 -9.95 -0.17
C ASN A 40 -0.55 -10.03 1.09
N SER A 41 0.15 -8.96 1.43
CA SER A 41 0.96 -8.91 2.67
C SER A 41 0.13 -8.76 3.93
N GLY A 42 -1.06 -8.16 3.85
CA GLY A 42 -1.91 -7.82 4.99
C GLY A 42 -1.40 -6.63 5.83
N VAL A 43 -0.37 -5.91 5.35
CA VAL A 43 0.22 -4.79 6.12
C VAL A 43 -0.76 -3.64 6.29
N ILE A 44 -1.52 -3.29 5.25
CA ILE A 44 -2.46 -2.16 5.30
C ILE A 44 -3.58 -2.44 6.30
N GLU A 45 -4.16 -3.63 6.25
CA GLU A 45 -5.20 -4.08 7.17
C GLU A 45 -4.68 -4.10 8.61
N ALA A 46 -3.50 -4.67 8.83
CA ALA A 46 -2.89 -4.71 10.17
C ALA A 46 -2.63 -3.31 10.75
N LEU A 47 -2.23 -2.35 9.91
CA LEU A 47 -2.03 -0.97 10.34
C LEU A 47 -3.38 -0.26 10.58
N GLU A 48 -4.36 -0.42 9.69
CA GLU A 48 -5.67 0.22 9.80
C GLU A 48 -6.42 -0.24 11.06
N ASP A 49 -6.36 -1.51 11.40
CA ASP A 49 -7.03 -2.10 12.57
C ASP A 49 -6.43 -1.62 13.90
N ASN A 50 -5.18 -1.19 13.92
CA ASN A 50 -4.50 -0.80 15.15
C ASN A 50 -4.31 0.72 15.30
N LEU A 51 -4.33 1.48 14.21
CA LEU A 51 -4.11 2.93 14.24
C LEU A 51 -5.32 3.71 14.78
N VAL A 52 -5.05 4.71 15.59
CA VAL A 52 -6.06 5.64 16.11
C VAL A 52 -6.26 6.79 15.12
N ASP A 53 -7.31 6.70 14.31
CA ASP A 53 -7.74 7.76 13.42
C ASP A 53 -8.73 8.71 14.13
N ARG A 54 -8.27 9.91 14.45
CA ARG A 54 -9.09 10.93 15.15
C ARG A 54 -9.81 11.89 14.19
N ARG A 55 -9.79 11.60 12.87
CA ARG A 55 -10.49 12.43 11.90
C ARG A 55 -12.00 12.29 12.06
N HIS A 56 -12.72 13.38 11.83
CA HIS A 56 -14.18 13.34 11.87
C HIS A 56 -14.73 12.54 10.67
N PRO A 57 -15.54 11.48 10.87
CA PRO A 57 -15.97 10.57 9.79
C PRO A 57 -16.57 11.28 8.58
N LEU A 58 -17.41 12.30 8.79
CA LEU A 58 -18.06 13.05 7.70
C LEU A 58 -17.11 13.96 6.90
N ARG A 59 -15.84 14.08 7.30
CA ARG A 59 -14.84 14.92 6.61
C ARG A 59 -13.71 14.09 5.99
N ILE A 60 -13.85 12.77 6.00
CA ILE A 60 -12.86 11.86 5.40
C ILE A 60 -13.12 11.77 3.90
N LEU A 61 -12.26 12.37 3.10
CA LEU A 61 -12.26 12.24 1.64
C LEU A 61 -11.47 11.01 1.18
N HIS A 62 -10.43 10.66 1.91
CA HIS A 62 -9.56 9.51 1.62
C HIS A 62 -9.49 8.65 2.88
N SER A 63 -9.77 7.35 2.74
CA SER A 63 -9.64 6.38 3.83
C SER A 63 -8.21 6.35 4.38
N LEU A 64 -8.03 5.83 5.58
CA LEU A 64 -6.71 5.61 6.16
C LEU A 64 -5.91 4.63 5.28
N ALA A 65 -6.55 3.54 4.85
CA ALA A 65 -5.96 2.55 3.96
C ALA A 65 -5.47 3.17 2.64
N SER A 66 -6.29 4.02 1.98
CA SER A 66 -5.87 4.70 0.74
C SER A 66 -4.66 5.61 0.95
N GLN A 67 -4.59 6.32 2.08
CA GLN A 67 -3.45 7.18 2.42
C GLN A 67 -2.19 6.35 2.71
N LEU A 68 -2.31 5.26 3.47
CA LEU A 68 -1.21 4.34 3.76
C LEU A 68 -0.67 3.70 2.48
N ARG A 69 -1.56 3.20 1.61
CA ARG A 69 -1.17 2.65 0.30
C ARG A 69 -0.42 3.67 -0.53
N THR A 70 -0.93 4.90 -0.62
CA THR A 70 -0.27 5.97 -1.39
C THR A 70 1.15 6.19 -0.86
N LEU A 71 1.32 6.29 0.45
CA LEU A 71 2.63 6.52 1.07
C LEU A 71 3.60 5.36 0.80
N VAL A 72 3.14 4.11 1.01
CA VAL A 72 3.98 2.92 0.85
C VAL A 72 4.36 2.72 -0.61
N LEU A 73 3.39 2.76 -1.53
CA LEU A 73 3.64 2.56 -2.96
C LEU A 73 4.54 3.65 -3.52
N GLN A 74 4.34 4.92 -3.12
CA GLN A 74 5.19 6.02 -3.53
C GLN A 74 6.65 5.77 -3.15
N ARG A 75 6.91 5.35 -1.92
CA ARG A 75 8.27 5.02 -1.45
C ARG A 75 8.85 3.81 -2.18
N ALA A 76 8.07 2.75 -2.34
CA ALA A 76 8.50 1.52 -3.02
C ALA A 76 8.83 1.73 -4.50
N MET A 77 8.16 2.69 -5.16
CA MET A 77 8.44 3.08 -6.56
C MET A 77 9.60 4.08 -6.69
N GLY A 78 10.22 4.49 -5.59
CA GLY A 78 11.36 5.43 -5.61
C GLY A 78 10.99 6.91 -5.59
N TRP A 79 9.72 7.26 -5.45
CA TRP A 79 9.24 8.63 -5.27
C TRP A 79 9.40 9.05 -3.80
N ILE A 80 10.59 9.53 -3.44
CA ILE A 80 10.99 9.73 -2.04
C ILE A 80 10.40 11.02 -1.47
N ASP A 81 10.22 12.05 -2.28
CA ASP A 81 9.72 13.34 -1.82
C ASP A 81 8.19 13.33 -1.72
N LEU A 82 7.66 13.94 -0.65
CA LEU A 82 6.21 14.13 -0.53
C LEU A 82 5.64 15.08 -1.57
N SER A 83 6.43 15.99 -2.11
CA SER A 83 6.01 16.91 -3.18
C SER A 83 5.64 16.17 -4.46
N ASP A 84 6.24 15.00 -4.72
CA ASP A 84 5.92 14.15 -5.86
C ASP A 84 4.46 13.70 -5.84
N THR A 85 3.86 13.61 -4.67
CA THR A 85 2.46 13.25 -4.48
C THR A 85 1.51 14.13 -5.30
N ASP A 86 1.77 15.42 -5.40
CA ASP A 86 0.89 16.35 -6.12
C ASP A 86 0.96 16.14 -7.65
N THR A 87 2.06 15.58 -8.15
CA THR A 87 2.18 15.13 -9.54
C THR A 87 1.48 13.80 -9.76
N LEU A 88 1.71 12.82 -8.87
CA LEU A 88 1.20 11.46 -8.99
C LEU A 88 -0.31 11.36 -8.76
N ARG A 89 -0.89 12.21 -7.92
CA ARG A 89 -2.30 12.11 -7.51
C ARG A 89 -3.32 12.14 -8.65
N ARG A 90 -2.96 12.66 -9.80
CA ARG A 90 -3.79 12.73 -11.01
C ARG A 90 -3.42 11.71 -12.07
N ASP A 91 -2.34 10.98 -11.85
CA ASP A 91 -1.96 9.90 -12.75
C ASP A 91 -2.97 8.77 -12.67
N PRO A 92 -3.54 8.30 -13.81
CA PRO A 92 -4.58 7.27 -13.82
C PRO A 92 -4.16 5.97 -13.14
N LEU A 93 -2.90 5.58 -13.27
CA LEU A 93 -2.39 4.37 -12.67
C LEU A 93 -2.33 4.49 -11.14
N TRP A 94 -1.85 5.62 -10.64
CA TRP A 94 -1.82 5.90 -9.21
C TRP A 94 -3.22 6.03 -8.63
N GLN A 95 -4.16 6.58 -9.40
CA GLN A 95 -5.56 6.61 -9.00
C GLN A 95 -6.12 5.20 -8.81
N LEU A 96 -5.76 4.25 -9.68
CA LEU A 96 -6.15 2.84 -9.54
C LEU A 96 -5.41 2.16 -8.39
N ALA A 97 -4.08 2.28 -8.34
CA ALA A 97 -3.25 1.55 -7.38
C ALA A 97 -3.50 1.95 -5.93
N CYS A 98 -3.82 3.22 -5.66
CA CYS A 98 -4.00 3.72 -4.29
C CYS A 98 -5.46 3.76 -3.82
N SER A 99 -6.43 3.38 -4.67
CA SER A 99 -7.86 3.44 -4.35
C SER A 99 -8.37 2.21 -3.60
N ASP A 100 -9.40 2.41 -2.79
CA ASP A 100 -10.25 1.34 -2.26
C ASP A 100 -11.43 1.03 -3.21
N ALA A 101 -11.78 1.97 -4.10
CA ALA A 101 -12.85 1.78 -5.06
C ALA A 101 -12.42 0.89 -6.24
N ARG A 102 -13.37 0.19 -6.84
CA ARG A 102 -13.17 -0.72 -7.97
C ARG A 102 -13.68 -0.11 -9.28
N GLY A 103 -13.41 -0.79 -10.37
CA GLY A 103 -13.83 -0.38 -11.72
C GLY A 103 -13.09 0.87 -12.18
N THR A 104 -13.78 1.78 -12.85
CA THR A 104 -13.26 3.06 -13.36
C THR A 104 -13.50 4.24 -12.41
N THR A 105 -14.24 4.04 -11.32
CA THR A 105 -14.52 5.07 -10.31
C THR A 105 -13.27 5.76 -9.76
N PRO A 106 -12.13 5.04 -9.51
CA PRO A 106 -10.89 5.66 -9.07
C PRO A 106 -10.39 6.79 -9.99
N LEU A 107 -10.62 6.68 -11.28
CA LEU A 107 -10.14 7.64 -12.30
C LEU A 107 -10.86 8.99 -12.23
N ALA A 108 -12.01 9.04 -11.59
CA ALA A 108 -12.80 10.27 -11.42
C ALA A 108 -12.38 11.08 -10.17
N GLN A 109 -11.45 10.58 -9.38
CA GLN A 109 -11.10 11.18 -8.09
C GLN A 109 -9.57 11.31 -7.95
N ASP A 110 -9.12 12.50 -7.56
CA ASP A 110 -7.72 12.69 -7.19
C ASP A 110 -7.35 11.84 -5.96
N ARG A 111 -6.10 11.42 -5.91
CA ARG A 111 -5.55 10.75 -4.72
C ARG A 111 -5.16 11.78 -3.64
N PRO A 112 -4.80 11.31 -2.42
CA PRO A 112 -4.37 12.21 -1.35
C PRO A 112 -3.33 13.22 -1.84
N SER A 113 -3.44 14.47 -1.40
CA SER A 113 -2.44 15.50 -1.69
C SER A 113 -1.24 15.37 -0.76
N GLN A 114 -0.13 16.06 -1.09
CA GLN A 114 1.04 16.21 -0.22
C GLN A 114 0.64 16.62 1.20
N ALA A 115 -0.22 17.62 1.34
CA ALA A 115 -0.69 18.09 2.64
C ALA A 115 -1.47 17.01 3.41
N THR A 116 -2.19 16.14 2.72
CA THR A 116 -2.90 15.00 3.34
C THR A 116 -1.92 13.96 3.86
N LEU A 117 -0.91 13.61 3.08
CA LEU A 117 0.13 12.65 3.50
C LEU A 117 1.01 13.23 4.62
N SER A 118 1.30 14.53 4.60
CA SER A 118 2.01 15.19 5.71
C SER A 118 1.24 15.09 7.03
N ARG A 119 -0.10 15.25 6.99
CA ARG A 119 -0.93 15.04 8.19
C ARG A 119 -0.96 13.56 8.61
N LEU A 120 -0.96 12.63 7.66
CA LEU A 120 -0.83 11.21 7.97
C LEU A 120 0.48 10.92 8.71
N LEU A 121 1.62 11.41 8.20
CA LEU A 121 2.91 11.24 8.88
C LEU A 121 2.90 11.83 10.29
N SER A 122 2.29 13.01 10.47
CA SER A 122 2.12 13.61 11.80
C SER A 122 1.20 12.77 12.71
N CYS A 123 0.21 12.09 12.14
CA CYS A 123 -0.66 11.16 12.86
C CYS A 123 0.10 9.90 13.28
N LEU A 124 0.89 9.32 12.37
CA LEU A 124 1.70 8.12 12.65
C LEU A 124 2.79 8.38 13.70
N GLY A 125 3.35 9.60 13.72
CA GLY A 125 4.38 10.02 14.70
C GLY A 125 3.87 10.31 16.10
N ARG A 126 2.59 10.11 16.40
CA ARG A 126 2.05 10.26 17.77
C ARG A 126 2.34 9.00 18.58
N ASN A 127 2.56 9.16 19.88
CA ASN A 127 2.95 8.05 20.75
C ASN A 127 1.98 6.87 20.68
N ASP A 128 0.65 7.14 20.75
CA ASP A 128 -0.39 6.12 20.64
C ASP A 128 -0.35 5.35 19.30
N ASN A 129 0.03 6.02 18.23
CA ASN A 129 0.12 5.41 16.90
C ASN A 129 1.49 4.76 16.63
N ILE A 130 2.57 5.24 17.24
CA ILE A 130 3.87 4.57 17.18
C ILE A 130 3.75 3.16 17.80
N ASP A 131 3.17 3.07 18.99
CA ASP A 131 2.94 1.79 19.65
C ASP A 131 1.99 0.90 18.84
N ALA A 132 0.92 1.48 18.28
CA ALA A 132 -0.03 0.76 17.42
C ALA A 132 0.60 0.22 16.13
N VAL A 133 1.51 0.97 15.49
CA VAL A 133 2.27 0.50 14.33
C VAL A 133 3.14 -0.69 14.69
N HIS A 134 3.90 -0.59 15.79
CA HIS A 134 4.75 -1.69 16.26
C HIS A 134 3.94 -2.94 16.57
N GLU A 135 2.83 -2.81 17.31
CA GLU A 135 1.96 -3.93 17.63
C GLU A 135 1.32 -4.57 16.39
N GLY A 136 0.80 -3.75 15.46
CA GLY A 136 0.19 -4.23 14.22
C GLY A 136 1.18 -5.01 13.36
N LEU A 137 2.40 -4.48 13.19
CA LEU A 137 3.46 -5.15 12.42
C LEU A 137 3.94 -6.43 13.12
N LEU A 138 4.08 -6.42 14.44
CA LEU A 138 4.47 -7.61 15.21
C LEU A 138 3.43 -8.73 15.06
N ARG A 139 2.15 -8.41 15.20
CA ARG A 139 1.06 -9.38 15.00
C ARG A 139 1.07 -9.97 13.59
N LEU A 140 1.31 -9.14 12.58
CA LEU A 140 1.41 -9.57 11.20
C LEU A 140 2.57 -10.55 11.00
N VAL A 141 3.76 -10.25 11.55
CA VAL A 141 4.93 -11.13 11.48
C VAL A 141 4.63 -12.48 12.16
N VAL A 142 4.06 -12.46 13.36
CA VAL A 142 3.67 -13.67 14.08
C VAL A 142 2.67 -14.49 13.27
N TRP A 143 1.66 -13.86 12.71
CA TRP A 143 0.66 -14.53 11.86
C TRP A 143 1.31 -15.16 10.62
N ARG A 144 2.20 -14.44 9.93
CA ARG A 144 2.91 -14.96 8.76
C ARG A 144 3.79 -16.15 9.09
N LEU A 145 4.57 -16.08 10.17
CA LEU A 145 5.44 -17.17 10.60
C LEU A 145 4.64 -18.42 10.98
N THR A 146 3.53 -18.27 11.69
CA THR A 146 2.65 -19.39 12.02
C THR A 146 1.96 -19.98 10.80
N SER A 147 1.54 -19.17 9.84
CA SER A 147 0.92 -19.62 8.59
C SER A 147 1.89 -20.42 7.72
N LEU A 148 3.16 -20.00 7.64
CA LEU A 148 4.20 -20.72 6.89
C LEU A 148 4.54 -22.09 7.50
N GLN A 149 4.27 -22.29 8.79
CA GLN A 149 4.55 -23.54 9.52
C GLN A 149 3.29 -24.36 9.81
N ASN A 150 2.26 -24.27 8.98
CA ASN A 150 1.01 -25.00 9.12
C ASN A 150 0.32 -24.82 10.50
N GLY A 151 0.47 -23.64 11.11
CA GLY A 151 -0.09 -23.30 12.41
C GLY A 151 0.79 -23.67 13.62
N GLU A 152 1.93 -24.30 13.41
CA GLU A 152 2.90 -24.50 14.50
C GLU A 152 3.72 -23.24 14.77
N ARG A 153 3.97 -22.96 16.05
CA ARG A 153 4.87 -21.83 16.42
C ARG A 153 6.31 -22.21 16.10
N PRO A 154 7.09 -21.30 15.51
CA PRO A 154 8.52 -21.55 15.28
C PRO A 154 9.22 -21.81 16.62
N LYS A 155 10.02 -22.87 16.67
CA LYS A 155 10.79 -23.26 17.87
C LYS A 155 11.99 -22.34 18.11
N GLN A 156 12.45 -21.69 17.07
CA GLN A 156 13.61 -20.80 17.11
C GLN A 156 13.45 -19.70 16.05
N LEU A 157 13.75 -18.47 16.43
CA LEU A 157 13.87 -17.32 15.54
C LEU A 157 15.29 -16.78 15.67
N THR A 158 15.95 -16.58 14.53
CA THR A 158 17.23 -15.88 14.48
C THR A 158 16.96 -14.46 13.97
N LEU A 159 17.33 -13.46 14.77
CA LEU A 159 17.30 -12.05 14.37
C LEU A 159 18.71 -11.67 13.95
N ASP A 160 18.86 -11.26 12.71
CA ASP A 160 20.09 -10.66 12.21
C ASP A 160 19.92 -9.14 12.27
N ILE A 161 20.76 -8.47 13.03
CA ILE A 161 20.71 -7.03 13.24
C ILE A 161 22.00 -6.46 12.66
N ASP A 162 21.92 -6.03 11.41
CA ASP A 162 23.00 -5.25 10.79
C ASP A 162 23.01 -3.84 11.38
N GLY A 163 24.16 -3.48 11.96
CA GLY A 163 24.42 -2.17 12.57
C GLY A 163 24.93 -1.15 11.58
#